data_dc80c52850801eb998845ed4107f98a8
#
_entry.id   dc80c52850801eb998845ed4107f98a8
#
_cell.length_a   1.000
_cell.length_b   1.000
_cell.length_c   1.000
_cell.angle_alpha   90.00
_cell.angle_beta   90.00
_cell.angle_gamma   90.00
#
_symmetry.space_group_name_H-M   'P 1'
#
loop_
_entity.id
_entity.type
_entity.pdbx_description
1 polymer ?
#
loop_
_entity_poly.entity_id
_entity_poly.type
_entity_poly.pdbx_seq_one_letter_code
_entity_poly.pdbx_strand_id
1 'polypeptide(L)'
;LISYSNESSEYTYKDLLSQYNSKSTDKRGGVSGSLNLQPVKGLDIDAVAGIDVVLNEALTLVPSTSIQERKSGSPVEELGKLTKDKNVTTNVSSNIRITYNKVFADKHDFTVGGNMDYYMTDADNVSIVGYGVGTQMSPAAINQSISGNRKPSVGSLKEKTAQMGFGWVMGYSFDATYDFFATYKADASSILPKDKRWNAAWAVGLGWTVSQYPFLKDNEVISHLNLKASYGRMANLAGVSASSTIGTFSYSTNYYGNARLLQLLALYNTDLKPEQTTSTDVSLSFELFKRLTLSGNIYRRETSDALLDVPVPLSNGFHTMKRNIGVLRNEGYELSASVKVLDTSDWRLSLRGSLAYNRNKVVDLYYSDRLYTSEEEVVPTYEVGKAYDIVYGLKSLGINPITGLPVFQGADGREIPATETPVKENIIALGHATPPYSGTLNLSFSYRDFDLDMDFYYVFGGIKRYNYSYVRSSDTSIKNAIKGQVQDMWFKRGDEG
;
A
#
# COMPACT_ATOMS: atom_id res chain seq x y z
N LEU A 1 15.68 -14.36 -28.28
CA LEU A 1 16.05 -13.07 -28.85
C LEU A 1 14.79 -12.47 -29.49
N ILE A 2 14.14 -11.53 -28.84
CA ILE A 2 12.99 -10.81 -29.37
C ILE A 2 13.56 -9.61 -30.13
N SER A 3 13.52 -9.66 -31.47
CA SER A 3 13.86 -8.51 -32.29
C SER A 3 12.62 -7.62 -32.41
N TYR A 4 12.70 -6.38 -31.98
CA TYR A 4 11.72 -5.36 -32.30
C TYR A 4 12.01 -4.85 -33.71
N SER A 5 11.33 -5.40 -34.70
CA SER A 5 11.37 -4.86 -36.07
C SER A 5 10.27 -3.81 -36.20
N ASN A 6 10.59 -2.55 -36.04
CA ASN A 6 10.00 -1.51 -36.86
C ASN A 6 10.96 -1.18 -37.98
N GLU A 7 10.44 -0.85 -39.14
CA GLU A 7 11.11 -0.78 -40.46
C GLU A 7 12.51 -0.13 -40.57
N SER A 8 13.21 0.12 -39.48
CA SER A 8 14.55 0.72 -39.50
C SER A 8 15.42 0.38 -38.30
N SER A 9 15.12 -0.63 -37.48
CA SER A 9 15.97 -0.89 -36.33
C SER A 9 16.12 -2.34 -35.96
N GLU A 10 17.25 -2.90 -36.31
CA GLU A 10 17.83 -4.16 -35.85
C GLU A 10 18.27 -4.09 -34.37
N TYR A 11 17.46 -3.49 -33.44
CA TYR A 11 17.87 -3.39 -32.05
C TYR A 11 17.17 -4.45 -31.22
N THR A 12 17.98 -5.19 -30.49
CA THR A 12 17.50 -6.18 -29.52
C THR A 12 17.20 -5.52 -28.18
N TYR A 13 16.38 -6.16 -27.34
CA TYR A 13 16.15 -5.74 -25.96
C TYR A 13 17.48 -5.63 -25.15
N LYS A 14 18.48 -6.43 -25.53
CA LYS A 14 19.84 -6.38 -24.99
C LYS A 14 20.53 -5.05 -25.29
N ASP A 15 20.35 -4.50 -26.47
CA ASP A 15 20.93 -3.19 -26.84
C ASP A 15 20.28 -2.05 -26.04
N LEU A 16 18.97 -2.12 -25.78
CA LEU A 16 18.26 -1.19 -24.90
C LEU A 16 18.84 -1.20 -23.49
N LEU A 17 19.01 -2.37 -22.90
CA LEU A 17 19.55 -2.53 -21.55
C LEU A 17 21.03 -2.13 -21.45
N SER A 18 21.83 -2.43 -22.47
CA SER A 18 23.26 -2.11 -22.47
C SER A 18 23.55 -0.61 -22.63
N GLN A 19 22.62 0.15 -23.16
CA GLN A 19 22.77 1.59 -23.42
C GLN A 19 22.24 2.48 -22.28
N TYR A 20 21.62 1.89 -21.26
CA TYR A 20 21.14 2.61 -20.11
C TYR A 20 22.14 2.47 -18.95
N ASN A 21 22.76 3.58 -18.55
CA ASN A 21 23.70 3.61 -17.43
C ASN A 21 23.09 4.36 -16.24
N SER A 22 22.95 3.68 -15.12
CA SER A 22 22.51 4.28 -13.86
C SER A 22 23.46 3.90 -12.74
N LYS A 23 23.87 4.90 -11.96
CA LYS A 23 24.69 4.70 -10.77
C LYS A 23 23.99 5.40 -9.61
N SER A 24 23.69 4.64 -8.57
CA SER A 24 23.19 5.17 -7.30
C SER A 24 24.22 4.93 -6.19
N THR A 25 24.35 5.89 -5.32
CA THR A 25 25.24 5.84 -4.16
C THR A 25 24.47 6.31 -2.94
N ASP A 26 24.34 5.45 -1.95
CA ASP A 26 23.72 5.73 -0.67
C ASP A 26 24.80 5.86 0.40
N LYS A 27 24.79 6.95 1.12
CA LYS A 27 25.64 7.15 2.30
C LYS A 27 24.74 7.43 3.49
N ARG A 28 24.93 6.69 4.56
CA ARG A 28 24.14 6.84 5.77
C ARG A 28 25.07 6.98 6.97
N GLY A 29 24.74 7.95 7.81
CA GLY A 29 25.39 8.16 9.10
C GLY A 29 24.37 8.50 10.14
N GLY A 30 24.51 7.91 11.33
CA GLY A 30 23.58 8.18 12.43
C GLY A 30 24.25 8.03 13.77
N VAL A 31 23.69 8.75 14.75
CA VAL A 31 24.08 8.65 16.15
C VAL A 31 22.81 8.52 16.96
N SER A 32 22.80 7.57 17.89
CA SER A 32 21.72 7.42 18.87
C SER A 32 22.28 7.19 20.26
N GLY A 33 21.59 7.72 21.24
CA GLY A 33 21.86 7.48 22.66
C GLY A 33 20.64 6.86 23.31
N SER A 34 20.87 5.94 24.24
CA SER A 34 19.80 5.34 25.05
C SER A 34 20.14 5.43 26.52
N LEU A 35 19.13 5.64 27.34
CA LEU A 35 19.19 5.67 28.79
C LEU A 35 18.12 4.72 29.31
N ASN A 36 18.53 3.77 30.13
CA ASN A 36 17.62 2.89 30.85
C ASN A 36 17.89 3.05 32.35
N LEU A 37 16.88 3.37 33.11
CA LEU A 37 16.94 3.60 34.54
C LEU A 37 15.87 2.79 35.26
N GLN A 38 16.25 2.15 36.36
CA GLN A 38 15.34 1.49 37.27
C GLN A 38 15.51 2.08 38.68
N PRO A 39 14.95 3.28 38.94
CA PRO A 39 15.18 4.01 40.19
C PRO A 39 14.66 3.27 41.44
N VAL A 40 13.56 2.56 41.27
CA VAL A 40 12.93 1.71 42.29
C VAL A 40 12.38 0.46 41.64
N LYS A 41 12.26 -0.62 42.43
CA LYS A 41 11.73 -1.90 41.94
C LYS A 41 10.38 -1.74 41.25
N GLY A 42 10.30 -2.15 40.00
CA GLY A 42 9.09 -2.10 39.16
C GLY A 42 8.89 -0.78 38.41
N LEU A 43 9.72 0.24 38.58
CA LEU A 43 9.67 1.46 37.79
C LEU A 43 10.82 1.48 36.79
N ASP A 44 10.50 1.38 35.51
CA ASP A 44 11.44 1.43 34.41
C ASP A 44 11.26 2.73 33.62
N ILE A 45 12.35 3.41 33.34
CA ILE A 45 12.39 4.64 32.53
C ILE A 45 13.35 4.39 31.38
N ASP A 46 12.83 4.36 30.18
CA ASP A 46 13.59 4.20 28.95
C ASP A 46 13.54 5.49 28.14
N ALA A 47 14.68 6.00 27.74
CA ALA A 47 14.77 7.13 26.85
C ALA A 47 15.73 6.80 25.69
N VAL A 48 15.32 7.08 24.49
CA VAL A 48 16.14 6.94 23.28
C VAL A 48 16.00 8.21 22.45
N ALA A 49 17.13 8.74 22.00
CA ALA A 49 17.13 9.84 21.05
C ALA A 49 18.19 9.60 19.99
N GLY A 50 17.91 9.98 18.74
CA GLY A 50 18.83 9.75 17.64
C GLY A 50 18.62 10.74 16.50
N ILE A 51 19.67 10.92 15.74
CA ILE A 51 19.70 11.60 14.46
C ILE A 51 20.30 10.68 13.41
N ASP A 52 19.68 10.64 12.25
CA ASP A 52 20.11 9.84 11.11
C ASP A 52 20.09 10.72 9.86
N VAL A 53 21.18 10.69 9.10
CA VAL A 53 21.31 11.44 7.84
C VAL A 53 21.56 10.46 6.72
N VAL A 54 20.71 10.49 5.71
CA VAL A 54 20.83 9.70 4.49
C VAL A 54 21.08 10.63 3.32
N LEU A 55 22.19 10.40 2.63
CA LEU A 55 22.52 11.05 1.37
C LEU A 55 22.40 10.00 0.27
N ASN A 56 21.43 10.20 -0.62
CA ASN A 56 21.28 9.43 -1.85
C ASN A 56 21.69 10.30 -3.04
N GLU A 57 22.63 9.81 -3.84
CA GLU A 57 23.03 10.45 -5.10
C GLU A 57 22.80 9.45 -6.23
N ALA A 58 21.97 9.81 -7.20
CA ALA A 58 21.73 9.02 -8.40
C ALA A 58 22.18 9.79 -9.65
N LEU A 59 22.85 9.07 -10.53
CA LEU A 59 23.28 9.59 -11.83
C LEU A 59 22.82 8.62 -12.91
N THR A 60 21.97 9.10 -13.81
CA THR A 60 21.39 8.31 -14.88
C THR A 60 21.72 8.94 -16.22
N LEU A 61 22.35 8.15 -17.10
CA LEU A 61 22.67 8.51 -18.47
C LEU A 61 21.85 7.69 -19.46
N VAL A 62 21.14 8.37 -20.35
CA VAL A 62 20.60 7.83 -21.59
C VAL A 62 21.46 8.41 -22.71
N PRO A 63 22.39 7.63 -23.31
CA PRO A 63 23.34 8.15 -24.29
C PRO A 63 22.64 8.65 -25.57
N SER A 64 23.25 9.59 -26.26
CA SER A 64 22.78 10.08 -27.57
C SER A 64 22.63 8.98 -28.61
N THR A 65 23.40 7.90 -28.47
CA THR A 65 23.36 6.72 -29.34
C THR A 65 22.22 5.77 -29.02
N SER A 66 21.51 5.96 -27.91
CA SER A 66 20.41 5.08 -27.51
C SER A 66 19.22 5.18 -28.47
N ILE A 67 18.45 4.09 -28.56
CA ILE A 67 17.24 4.05 -29.39
C ILE A 67 16.23 5.08 -28.89
N GLN A 68 16.11 5.24 -27.57
CA GLN A 68 15.19 6.19 -26.96
C GLN A 68 15.48 7.63 -27.42
N GLU A 69 16.74 8.03 -27.39
CA GLU A 69 17.15 9.37 -27.81
C GLU A 69 17.00 9.56 -29.32
N ARG A 70 17.42 8.60 -30.13
CA ARG A 70 17.30 8.69 -31.59
C ARG A 70 15.85 8.71 -32.09
N LYS A 71 14.93 8.07 -31.38
CA LYS A 71 13.48 8.10 -31.66
C LYS A 71 12.76 9.31 -31.08
N SER A 72 13.42 10.16 -30.31
CA SER A 72 12.81 11.35 -29.70
C SER A 72 12.41 12.43 -30.71
N GLY A 73 12.92 12.35 -31.94
CA GLY A 73 12.72 13.39 -32.97
C GLY A 73 13.47 14.68 -32.68
N SER A 74 14.35 14.70 -31.67
CA SER A 74 15.14 15.89 -31.31
C SER A 74 16.34 16.06 -32.22
N PRO A 75 16.84 17.27 -32.43
CA PRO A 75 18.10 17.55 -33.14
C PRO A 75 19.26 16.78 -32.53
N VAL A 76 20.26 16.45 -33.37
CA VAL A 76 21.41 15.62 -32.95
C VAL A 76 22.18 16.23 -31.77
N GLU A 77 22.28 17.56 -31.73
CA GLU A 77 22.91 18.31 -30.65
C GLU A 77 22.17 18.26 -29.31
N GLU A 78 20.88 17.87 -29.31
CA GLU A 78 20.05 17.72 -28.14
C GLU A 78 19.96 16.28 -27.64
N LEU A 79 20.51 15.33 -28.42
CA LEU A 79 20.45 13.92 -28.07
C LEU A 79 21.35 13.58 -26.87
N GLY A 80 20.89 12.65 -26.07
CA GLY A 80 21.52 12.25 -24.82
C GLY A 80 20.97 13.03 -23.63
N LYS A 81 20.50 12.30 -22.61
CA LYS A 81 19.93 12.84 -21.38
C LYS A 81 20.73 12.39 -20.18
N LEU A 82 21.15 13.32 -19.36
CA LEU A 82 21.77 13.07 -18.06
C LEU A 82 20.84 13.60 -16.97
N THR A 83 20.52 12.74 -16.01
CA THR A 83 19.78 13.13 -14.80
C THR A 83 20.69 12.91 -13.60
N LYS A 84 20.85 13.92 -12.77
CA LYS A 84 21.54 13.85 -11.49
C LYS A 84 20.56 14.23 -10.39
N ASP A 85 20.26 13.28 -9.53
CA ASP A 85 19.44 13.50 -8.36
C ASP A 85 20.33 13.45 -7.11
N LYS A 86 20.09 14.38 -6.21
CA LYS A 86 20.69 14.40 -4.87
C LYS A 86 19.59 14.61 -3.86
N ASN A 87 19.42 13.65 -2.98
CA ASN A 87 18.46 13.70 -1.88
C ASN A 87 19.21 13.61 -0.55
N VAL A 88 18.99 14.57 0.32
CA VAL A 88 19.50 14.58 1.69
C VAL A 88 18.30 14.51 2.62
N THR A 89 18.21 13.42 3.39
CA THR A 89 17.15 13.25 4.37
C THR A 89 17.75 13.19 5.77
N THR A 90 17.32 14.09 6.64
CA THR A 90 17.68 14.10 8.05
C THR A 90 16.47 13.67 8.86
N ASN A 91 16.62 12.61 9.63
CA ASN A 91 15.61 12.11 10.56
C ASN A 91 16.08 12.36 11.99
N VAL A 92 15.21 12.93 12.80
CA VAL A 92 15.41 13.06 14.25
C VAL A 92 14.30 12.30 14.94
N SER A 93 14.65 11.42 15.85
CA SER A 93 13.70 10.63 16.64
C SER A 93 14.02 10.71 18.12
N SER A 94 12.98 10.74 18.95
CA SER A 94 13.08 10.64 20.40
C SER A 94 11.89 9.86 20.93
N ASN A 95 12.14 8.94 21.85
CA ASN A 95 11.12 8.20 22.57
C ASN A 95 11.48 8.17 24.05
N ILE A 96 10.53 8.50 24.89
CA ILE A 96 10.62 8.38 26.34
C ILE A 96 9.46 7.51 26.80
N ARG A 97 9.76 6.46 27.56
CA ARG A 97 8.77 5.56 28.14
C ARG A 97 9.02 5.44 29.62
N ILE A 98 7.96 5.54 30.40
CA ILE A 98 7.95 5.31 31.85
C ILE A 98 6.94 4.20 32.09
N THR A 99 7.36 3.11 32.70
CA THR A 99 6.49 1.97 33.01
C THR A 99 6.64 1.60 34.48
N TYR A 100 5.54 1.45 35.17
CA TYR A 100 5.51 0.94 36.52
C TYR A 100 4.71 -0.37 36.56
N ASN A 101 5.35 -1.43 37.02
CA ASN A 101 4.74 -2.74 37.19
C ASN A 101 4.82 -3.14 38.68
N LYS A 102 3.70 -3.63 39.23
CA LYS A 102 3.66 -4.11 40.59
C LYS A 102 2.64 -5.22 40.78
N VAL A 103 3.10 -6.30 41.42
CA VAL A 103 2.24 -7.40 41.87
C VAL A 103 1.89 -7.20 43.34
N PHE A 104 0.59 -7.30 43.67
CA PHE A 104 0.06 -7.22 45.03
C PHE A 104 -0.60 -8.53 45.40
N ALA A 105 -0.36 -9.00 46.63
CA ALA A 105 -0.97 -10.20 47.19
C ALA A 105 -0.89 -11.42 46.24
N ASP A 106 0.20 -11.51 45.45
CA ASP A 106 0.50 -12.57 44.48
C ASP A 106 -0.58 -12.82 43.41
N LYS A 107 -1.63 -11.98 43.35
CA LYS A 107 -2.80 -12.15 42.46
C LYS A 107 -3.11 -10.94 41.61
N HIS A 108 -2.73 -9.75 42.05
CA HIS A 108 -3.06 -8.52 41.38
C HIS A 108 -1.83 -7.99 40.68
N ASP A 109 -1.73 -8.10 39.38
CA ASP A 109 -0.67 -7.54 38.56
C ASP A 109 -1.16 -6.24 37.90
N PHE A 110 -0.49 -5.15 38.23
CA PHE A 110 -0.74 -3.82 37.69
C PHE A 110 0.43 -3.35 36.85
N THR A 111 0.16 -2.93 35.64
CA THR A 111 1.07 -2.20 34.79
C THR A 111 0.47 -0.85 34.40
N VAL A 112 1.18 0.24 34.66
CA VAL A 112 0.80 1.58 34.21
C VAL A 112 2.01 2.19 33.53
N GLY A 113 1.81 2.80 32.38
CA GLY A 113 2.89 3.44 31.65
C GLY A 113 2.46 4.71 30.93
N GLY A 114 3.45 5.56 30.69
CA GLY A 114 3.32 6.73 29.81
C GLY A 114 4.45 6.74 28.79
N ASN A 115 4.18 7.23 27.62
CA ASN A 115 5.20 7.44 26.60
C ASN A 115 5.04 8.78 25.92
N MET A 116 6.16 9.35 25.52
CA MET A 116 6.25 10.50 24.62
C MET A 116 7.12 10.12 23.45
N ASP A 117 6.66 10.36 22.25
CA ASP A 117 7.45 10.17 21.03
C ASP A 117 7.48 11.47 20.21
N TYR A 118 8.63 11.71 19.61
CA TYR A 118 8.87 12.78 18.66
C TYR A 118 9.63 12.24 17.45
N TYR A 119 9.15 12.59 16.27
CA TYR A 119 9.79 12.24 15.02
C TYR A 119 9.75 13.44 14.05
N MET A 120 10.88 13.75 13.43
CA MET A 120 11.01 14.82 12.44
C MET A 120 11.80 14.31 11.26
N THR A 121 11.31 14.60 10.05
CA THR A 121 12.03 14.39 8.78
C THR A 121 12.21 15.72 8.08
N ASP A 122 13.44 16.03 7.68
CA ASP A 122 13.80 17.16 6.83
C ASP A 122 14.44 16.58 5.57
N ALA A 123 13.73 16.67 4.44
CA ALA A 123 14.15 16.14 3.15
C ALA A 123 14.42 17.31 2.17
N ASP A 124 15.60 17.32 1.58
CA ASP A 124 16.03 18.28 0.57
C ASP A 124 16.44 17.52 -0.69
N ASN A 125 15.68 17.68 -1.75
CA ASN A 125 15.87 17.01 -3.02
C ASN A 125 16.22 18.03 -4.10
N VAL A 126 17.30 17.77 -4.83
CA VAL A 126 17.70 18.56 -6.01
C VAL A 126 17.87 17.59 -7.18
N SER A 127 17.15 17.87 -8.27
CA SER A 127 17.23 17.13 -9.53
C SER A 127 17.73 18.05 -10.64
N ILE A 128 18.77 17.61 -11.34
CA ILE A 128 19.35 18.31 -12.48
C ILE A 128 19.15 17.41 -13.70
N VAL A 129 18.51 17.93 -14.72
CA VAL A 129 18.34 17.25 -16.00
C VAL A 129 19.05 18.07 -17.07
N GLY A 130 19.90 17.42 -17.83
CA GLY A 130 20.61 18.04 -18.94
C GLY A 130 20.56 17.17 -20.18
N TYR A 131 20.78 17.82 -21.33
CA TYR A 131 20.70 17.20 -22.65
C TYR A 131 21.96 17.52 -23.48
N GLY A 132 22.06 16.89 -24.67
CA GLY A 132 23.23 17.03 -25.52
C GLY A 132 24.45 16.34 -24.93
N VAL A 133 24.23 15.29 -24.14
CA VAL A 133 25.29 14.52 -23.48
C VAL A 133 25.60 13.29 -24.34
N GLY A 134 26.83 13.14 -24.78
CA GLY A 134 27.28 12.01 -25.59
C GLY A 134 27.17 10.67 -24.83
N THR A 135 28.29 9.97 -24.68
CA THR A 135 28.36 8.68 -23.97
C THR A 135 28.97 8.81 -22.56
N GLN A 136 29.21 10.02 -22.07
CA GLN A 136 29.89 10.28 -20.80
C GLN A 136 28.91 10.59 -19.68
N MET A 137 29.11 9.99 -18.54
CA MET A 137 28.33 10.22 -17.32
C MET A 137 28.90 11.43 -16.52
N SER A 138 29.09 12.56 -17.16
CA SER A 138 29.59 13.77 -16.49
C SER A 138 28.60 14.93 -16.63
N PRO A 139 28.18 15.59 -15.53
CA PRO A 139 27.37 16.80 -15.62
C PRO A 139 28.04 17.92 -16.41
N ALA A 140 29.38 17.94 -16.49
CA ALA A 140 30.13 18.89 -17.29
C ALA A 140 29.93 18.73 -18.80
N ALA A 141 29.45 17.57 -19.25
CA ALA A 141 29.15 17.27 -20.64
C ALA A 141 27.80 17.83 -21.13
N ILE A 142 26.99 18.41 -20.22
CA ILE A 142 25.69 18.98 -20.56
C ILE A 142 25.89 20.18 -21.48
N ASN A 143 25.26 20.13 -22.65
CA ASN A 143 25.28 21.26 -23.57
C ASN A 143 24.35 22.35 -23.04
N GLN A 144 24.94 23.46 -22.64
CA GLN A 144 24.20 24.60 -22.09
C GLN A 144 23.69 25.56 -23.20
N SER A 145 24.16 25.39 -24.43
CA SER A 145 23.80 26.26 -25.56
C SER A 145 22.60 25.73 -26.36
N ILE A 146 21.90 24.72 -25.88
CA ILE A 146 20.77 24.16 -26.57
C ILE A 146 19.64 25.18 -26.70
N SER A 147 19.25 25.45 -27.94
CA SER A 147 18.15 26.35 -28.29
C SER A 147 16.98 25.49 -28.80
N GLY A 148 16.11 25.05 -27.98
CA GLY A 148 15.02 24.19 -28.40
C GLY A 148 14.09 23.83 -27.23
N ASN A 149 13.38 22.76 -27.38
CA ASN A 149 12.43 22.28 -26.38
C ASN A 149 13.11 21.52 -25.21
N ARG A 150 14.38 21.11 -25.37
CA ARG A 150 15.11 20.27 -24.39
C ARG A 150 16.18 21.06 -23.64
N LYS A 151 15.79 22.16 -23.01
CA LYS A 151 16.71 22.98 -22.21
C LYS A 151 17.07 22.28 -20.91
N PRO A 152 18.32 22.40 -20.42
CA PRO A 152 18.67 21.93 -19.07
C PRO A 152 17.75 22.51 -18.02
N SER A 153 17.39 21.72 -17.04
CA SER A 153 16.48 22.14 -15.95
C SER A 153 17.01 21.72 -14.60
N VAL A 154 16.68 22.54 -13.59
CA VAL A 154 16.94 22.23 -12.18
C VAL A 154 15.62 22.23 -11.46
N GLY A 155 15.29 21.14 -10.77
CA GLY A 155 14.19 21.03 -9.84
C GLY A 155 14.71 20.97 -8.41
N SER A 156 13.97 21.54 -7.47
CA SER A 156 14.26 21.42 -6.05
C SER A 156 12.97 21.28 -5.28
N LEU A 157 12.95 20.35 -4.32
CA LEU A 157 11.85 20.17 -3.38
C LEU A 157 12.43 20.06 -1.97
N LYS A 158 11.95 20.91 -1.07
CA LYS A 158 12.28 20.84 0.34
C LYS A 158 11.01 20.60 1.13
N GLU A 159 11.02 19.54 1.95
CA GLU A 159 9.89 19.18 2.80
C GLU A 159 10.37 18.92 4.22
N LYS A 160 9.68 19.50 5.19
CA LYS A 160 9.94 19.26 6.61
C LYS A 160 8.65 18.88 7.30
N THR A 161 8.63 17.68 7.89
CA THR A 161 7.49 17.18 8.64
C THR A 161 7.90 16.80 10.04
N ALA A 162 6.98 16.94 10.99
CA ALA A 162 7.18 16.54 12.37
C ALA A 162 5.90 15.91 12.94
N GLN A 163 6.10 14.94 13.81
CA GLN A 163 5.04 14.26 14.56
C GLN A 163 5.45 14.20 16.04
N MET A 164 4.47 14.31 16.92
CA MET A 164 4.64 14.21 18.36
C MET A 164 3.46 13.45 18.93
N GLY A 165 3.71 12.54 19.86
CA GLY A 165 2.68 11.76 20.53
C GLY A 165 2.88 11.67 22.04
N PHE A 166 1.77 11.59 22.77
CA PHE A 166 1.72 11.28 24.19
C PHE A 166 0.78 10.11 24.39
N GLY A 167 1.27 9.06 24.99
CA GLY A 167 0.52 7.83 25.20
C GLY A 167 0.45 7.42 26.67
N TRP A 168 -0.64 6.71 27.00
CA TRP A 168 -0.86 6.07 28.29
C TRP A 168 -1.29 4.63 28.06
N VAL A 169 -0.81 3.73 28.89
CA VAL A 169 -1.18 2.33 28.90
C VAL A 169 -1.48 1.91 30.34
N MET A 170 -2.54 1.15 30.50
CA MET A 170 -2.90 0.49 31.75
C MET A 170 -3.21 -0.96 31.49
N GLY A 171 -2.58 -1.85 32.23
CA GLY A 171 -2.84 -3.28 32.27
C GLY A 171 -3.18 -3.68 33.70
N TYR A 172 -4.14 -4.59 33.83
CA TYR A 172 -4.46 -5.23 35.09
C TYR A 172 -4.78 -6.70 34.87
N SER A 173 -4.10 -7.58 35.58
CA SER A 173 -4.39 -9.01 35.59
C SER A 173 -4.73 -9.47 36.99
N PHE A 174 -5.82 -10.21 37.14
CA PHE A 174 -6.24 -10.81 38.38
C PHE A 174 -6.10 -12.33 38.31
N ASP A 175 -5.24 -12.87 39.18
CA ASP A 175 -4.98 -14.31 39.37
C ASP A 175 -4.66 -15.01 38.02
N ALA A 176 -4.03 -14.32 37.07
CA ALA A 176 -3.78 -14.75 35.68
C ALA A 176 -5.03 -15.26 34.95
N THR A 177 -6.22 -14.95 35.49
CA THR A 177 -7.53 -15.41 34.98
C THR A 177 -8.26 -14.33 34.22
N TYR A 178 -8.25 -13.10 34.75
CA TYR A 178 -8.93 -11.96 34.15
C TYR A 178 -7.92 -10.87 33.83
N ASP A 179 -7.91 -10.46 32.58
CA ASP A 179 -7.05 -9.41 32.08
C ASP A 179 -7.90 -8.21 31.64
N PHE A 180 -7.47 -7.02 31.99
CA PHE A 180 -7.99 -5.76 31.48
C PHE A 180 -6.85 -4.94 30.92
N PHE A 181 -7.03 -4.32 29.77
CA PHE A 181 -6.11 -3.32 29.28
C PHE A 181 -6.87 -2.09 28.75
N ALA A 182 -6.22 -0.94 28.90
CA ALA A 182 -6.67 0.30 28.31
C ALA A 182 -5.47 1.09 27.78
N THR A 183 -5.61 1.68 26.61
CA THR A 183 -4.61 2.53 26.01
C THR A 183 -5.24 3.82 25.52
N TYR A 184 -4.50 4.90 25.63
CA TYR A 184 -4.85 6.18 25.07
C TYR A 184 -3.62 6.84 24.49
N LYS A 185 -3.72 7.41 23.29
CA LYS A 185 -2.64 8.16 22.66
C LYS A 185 -3.18 9.40 21.96
N ALA A 186 -2.55 10.53 22.21
CA ALA A 186 -2.79 11.78 21.50
C ALA A 186 -1.59 12.05 20.60
N ASP A 187 -1.80 12.05 19.28
CA ASP A 187 -0.78 12.31 18.27
C ASP A 187 -1.05 13.62 17.55
N ALA A 188 0.00 14.42 17.37
CA ALA A 188 -0.02 15.63 16.56
C ALA A 188 0.87 15.47 15.33
N SER A 189 0.44 16.00 14.19
CA SER A 189 1.23 16.00 12.96
C SER A 189 1.26 17.39 12.31
N SER A 190 2.44 17.81 11.87
CA SER A 190 2.65 19.09 11.19
C SER A 190 2.03 19.16 9.80
N ILE A 191 1.70 18.02 9.19
CA ILE A 191 1.04 17.96 7.87
C ILE A 191 -0.43 18.37 7.94
N LEU A 192 -1.03 18.40 9.12
CA LEU A 192 -2.41 18.82 9.32
C LEU A 192 -2.54 20.32 9.61
N PRO A 193 -3.69 20.92 9.29
CA PRO A 193 -4.02 22.29 9.69
C PRO A 193 -3.88 22.48 11.21
N LYS A 194 -3.52 23.68 11.63
CA LYS A 194 -3.17 23.97 13.05
C LYS A 194 -4.22 23.53 14.07
N ASP A 195 -5.48 23.72 13.72
CA ASP A 195 -6.65 23.39 14.56
C ASP A 195 -7.01 21.91 14.56
N LYS A 196 -6.44 21.12 13.65
CA LYS A 196 -6.73 19.67 13.48
C LYS A 196 -5.52 18.77 13.71
N ARG A 197 -4.41 19.32 14.23
CA ARG A 197 -3.15 18.59 14.41
C ARG A 197 -3.25 17.45 15.40
N TRP A 198 -4.00 17.65 16.50
CA TRP A 198 -4.11 16.68 17.57
C TRP A 198 -5.25 15.68 17.31
N ASN A 199 -4.91 14.40 17.38
CA ASN A 199 -5.84 13.32 17.14
C ASN A 199 -5.67 12.26 18.23
N ALA A 200 -6.78 11.78 18.76
CA ALA A 200 -6.78 10.79 19.82
C ALA A 200 -7.05 9.39 19.26
N ALA A 201 -6.28 8.43 19.73
CA ALA A 201 -6.50 7.01 19.58
C ALA A 201 -6.68 6.38 20.97
N TRP A 202 -7.56 5.39 21.08
CA TRP A 202 -7.76 4.68 22.33
C TRP A 202 -8.25 3.25 22.07
N ALA A 203 -7.95 2.35 22.98
CA ALA A 203 -8.48 1.01 22.95
C ALA A 203 -8.66 0.48 24.37
N VAL A 204 -9.67 -0.37 24.56
CA VAL A 204 -9.91 -1.15 25.75
C VAL A 204 -10.08 -2.61 25.39
N GLY A 205 -9.67 -3.51 26.28
CA GLY A 205 -9.86 -4.93 26.06
C GLY A 205 -9.93 -5.72 27.35
N LEU A 206 -10.56 -6.86 27.21
CA LEU A 206 -10.77 -7.84 28.28
C LEU A 206 -10.24 -9.18 27.84
N GLY A 207 -9.61 -9.89 28.75
CA GLY A 207 -9.16 -11.27 28.58
C GLY A 207 -9.73 -12.15 29.70
N TRP A 208 -10.05 -13.37 29.33
CA TRP A 208 -10.52 -14.38 30.29
C TRP A 208 -9.86 -15.72 30.01
N THR A 209 -8.96 -16.12 30.89
CA THR A 209 -8.25 -17.40 30.81
C THR A 209 -9.02 -18.45 31.62
N VAL A 210 -9.99 -19.09 30.98
CA VAL A 210 -10.89 -20.06 31.61
C VAL A 210 -10.15 -21.29 32.15
N SER A 211 -9.04 -21.65 31.52
CA SER A 211 -8.20 -22.79 31.93
C SER A 211 -7.52 -22.61 33.30
N GLN A 212 -7.55 -21.40 33.88
CA GLN A 212 -7.01 -21.17 35.23
C GLN A 212 -7.94 -21.64 36.35
N TYR A 213 -9.21 -21.93 36.04
CA TYR A 213 -10.14 -22.43 37.04
C TYR A 213 -9.78 -23.87 37.51
N PRO A 214 -9.99 -24.21 38.80
CA PRO A 214 -9.62 -25.52 39.36
C PRO A 214 -10.17 -26.72 38.62
N PHE A 215 -11.34 -26.60 38.01
CA PHE A 215 -11.94 -27.71 37.25
C PHE A 215 -11.33 -27.94 35.86
N LEU A 216 -10.52 -26.99 35.32
CA LEU A 216 -9.80 -27.09 34.07
C LEU A 216 -8.28 -27.08 34.24
N LYS A 217 -7.75 -26.61 35.35
CA LYS A 217 -6.32 -26.35 35.55
C LYS A 217 -5.44 -27.58 35.32
N ASP A 218 -5.94 -28.76 35.68
CA ASP A 218 -5.24 -30.05 35.51
C ASP A 218 -5.96 -30.98 34.53
N ASN A 219 -6.80 -30.42 33.65
CA ASN A 219 -7.53 -31.18 32.67
C ASN A 219 -6.62 -31.66 31.55
N GLU A 220 -6.60 -32.98 31.31
CA GLU A 220 -5.73 -33.59 30.29
C GLU A 220 -6.24 -33.32 28.86
N VAL A 221 -7.52 -33.00 28.69
CA VAL A 221 -8.12 -32.73 27.39
C VAL A 221 -7.98 -31.27 27.00
N ILE A 222 -8.38 -30.33 27.90
CA ILE A 222 -8.32 -28.89 27.65
C ILE A 222 -7.16 -28.33 28.48
N SER A 223 -6.01 -28.14 27.86
CA SER A 223 -4.81 -27.62 28.53
C SER A 223 -4.75 -26.10 28.56
N HIS A 224 -5.40 -25.43 27.62
CA HIS A 224 -5.51 -23.97 27.59
C HIS A 224 -6.84 -23.54 26.97
N LEU A 225 -7.50 -22.55 27.58
CA LEU A 225 -8.70 -21.91 27.04
C LEU A 225 -8.69 -20.43 27.42
N ASN A 226 -8.61 -19.56 26.42
CA ASN A 226 -8.56 -18.13 26.59
C ASN A 226 -9.51 -17.44 25.61
N LEU A 227 -10.32 -16.52 26.11
CA LEU A 227 -11.21 -15.64 25.36
C LEU A 227 -10.75 -14.20 25.54
N LYS A 228 -10.66 -13.44 24.43
CA LYS A 228 -10.32 -12.01 24.47
C LYS A 228 -11.31 -11.21 23.63
N ALA A 229 -11.61 -10.00 24.07
CA ALA A 229 -12.39 -9.03 23.32
C ALA A 229 -11.74 -7.67 23.45
N SER A 230 -11.70 -6.93 22.34
CA SER A 230 -11.19 -5.56 22.34
C SER A 230 -12.04 -4.64 21.47
N TYR A 231 -12.08 -3.37 21.87
CA TYR A 231 -12.74 -2.31 21.15
C TYR A 231 -11.89 -1.05 21.23
N GLY A 232 -11.73 -0.37 20.09
CA GLY A 232 -10.90 0.82 20.05
C GLY A 232 -11.13 1.68 18.82
N ARG A 233 -10.59 2.88 18.88
CA ARG A 233 -10.60 3.84 17.78
C ARG A 233 -9.20 4.40 17.56
N MET A 234 -8.77 4.45 16.31
CA MET A 234 -7.48 5.01 15.89
C MET A 234 -7.65 6.02 14.77
N ALA A 235 -6.78 7.02 14.77
CA ALA A 235 -6.65 7.96 13.67
C ALA A 235 -5.58 7.46 12.68
N ASN A 236 -5.84 7.58 11.38
CA ASN A 236 -4.92 7.23 10.31
C ASN A 236 -4.62 8.45 9.44
N LEU A 237 -3.34 8.75 9.25
CA LEU A 237 -2.85 9.84 8.41
C LEU A 237 -2.35 9.36 7.04
N ALA A 238 -2.38 8.05 6.76
CA ALA A 238 -2.01 7.52 5.45
C ALA A 238 -2.90 8.15 4.37
N GLY A 239 -2.33 8.79 3.38
CA GLY A 239 -3.08 9.50 2.33
C GLY A 239 -3.24 11.00 2.55
N VAL A 240 -2.88 11.54 3.71
CA VAL A 240 -2.70 12.99 3.90
C VAL A 240 -1.26 13.36 3.58
N SER A 241 -1.08 14.36 2.73
CA SER A 241 0.24 14.95 2.45
C SER A 241 0.22 16.44 2.77
N ALA A 242 1.37 17.05 3.00
CA ALA A 242 1.47 18.49 3.18
C ALA A 242 0.90 19.25 1.97
N SER A 243 1.11 18.74 0.75
CA SER A 243 0.56 19.34 -0.47
C SER A 243 -0.97 19.29 -0.53
N SER A 244 -1.61 18.28 0.08
CA SER A 244 -3.08 18.19 0.10
C SER A 244 -3.74 19.12 1.12
N THR A 245 -2.99 19.60 2.12
CA THR A 245 -3.49 20.49 3.18
C THR A 245 -3.07 21.96 3.04
N ILE A 246 -1.87 22.22 2.50
CA ILE A 246 -1.27 23.56 2.42
C ILE A 246 -1.22 24.07 0.99
N GLY A 247 -1.24 23.16 0.01
CA GLY A 247 -1.04 23.45 -1.40
C GLY A 247 0.44 23.42 -1.81
N THR A 248 0.67 23.05 -3.05
CA THR A 248 1.99 23.01 -3.66
C THR A 248 2.00 23.84 -4.92
N PHE A 249 2.99 24.71 -5.06
CA PHE A 249 3.14 25.58 -6.21
C PHE A 249 4.42 25.23 -6.96
N SER A 250 4.40 25.40 -8.28
CA SER A 250 5.59 25.34 -9.11
C SER A 250 5.67 26.52 -10.05
N TYR A 251 6.89 26.84 -10.49
CA TYR A 251 7.07 27.80 -11.54
C TYR A 251 6.72 27.18 -12.89
N SER A 252 5.75 27.77 -13.57
CA SER A 252 5.38 27.38 -14.94
C SER A 252 6.53 27.65 -15.92
N THR A 253 6.54 26.96 -17.05
CA THR A 253 7.37 27.31 -18.20
C THR A 253 6.89 28.57 -18.92
N ASN A 254 5.65 28.97 -18.62
CA ASN A 254 5.04 30.18 -19.21
C ASN A 254 5.44 31.45 -18.46
N TYR A 255 5.45 32.57 -19.19
CA TYR A 255 5.79 33.88 -18.68
C TYR A 255 4.60 34.83 -18.88
N TYR A 256 4.44 35.76 -17.94
CA TYR A 256 3.62 36.93 -18.10
C TYR A 256 4.57 38.14 -18.08
N GLY A 257 4.80 38.76 -19.24
CA GLY A 257 5.89 39.71 -19.44
C GLY A 257 7.25 39.04 -19.16
N ASN A 258 8.02 39.57 -18.22
CA ASN A 258 9.33 39.02 -17.81
C ASN A 258 9.27 38.15 -16.56
N ALA A 259 8.08 37.96 -15.98
CA ALA A 259 7.91 37.15 -14.76
C ALA A 259 7.43 35.73 -15.08
N ARG A 260 8.07 34.74 -14.47
CA ARG A 260 7.58 33.36 -14.50
C ARG A 260 6.28 33.25 -13.70
N LEU A 261 5.29 32.58 -14.28
CA LEU A 261 4.05 32.32 -13.59
C LEU A 261 4.24 31.26 -12.48
N LEU A 262 3.65 31.52 -11.34
CA LEU A 262 3.51 30.55 -10.26
C LEU A 262 2.19 29.82 -10.44
N GLN A 263 2.23 28.50 -10.55
CA GLN A 263 1.07 27.67 -10.79
C GLN A 263 0.83 26.75 -9.60
N LEU A 264 -0.41 26.69 -9.13
CA LEU A 264 -0.86 25.70 -8.17
C LEU A 264 -0.89 24.30 -8.86
N LEU A 265 -0.29 23.29 -8.25
CA LEU A 265 -0.19 21.96 -8.85
C LEU A 265 -1.42 21.07 -8.56
N ALA A 266 -2.06 21.26 -7.42
CA ALA A 266 -3.26 20.55 -7.02
C ALA A 266 -4.10 21.40 -6.09
N LEU A 267 -5.41 21.23 -6.11
CA LEU A 267 -6.28 21.83 -5.11
C LEU A 267 -5.94 21.23 -3.72
N TYR A 268 -5.76 22.10 -2.77
CA TYR A 268 -5.57 21.73 -1.38
C TYR A 268 -6.84 21.97 -0.56
N ASN A 269 -6.97 21.25 0.54
CA ASN A 269 -8.12 21.34 1.42
C ASN A 269 -7.65 21.56 2.87
N THR A 270 -7.90 22.75 3.40
CA THR A 270 -7.56 23.13 4.78
C THR A 270 -8.46 22.45 5.81
N ASP A 271 -9.53 21.77 5.37
CA ASP A 271 -10.45 21.06 6.23
C ASP A 271 -10.15 19.58 6.41
N LEU A 272 -9.06 19.09 5.80
CA LEU A 272 -8.65 17.70 5.93
C LEU A 272 -8.35 17.32 7.38
N LYS A 273 -8.80 16.15 7.76
CA LYS A 273 -8.57 15.50 9.05
C LYS A 273 -8.17 14.04 8.84
N PRO A 274 -7.58 13.38 9.82
CA PRO A 274 -7.29 11.96 9.73
C PRO A 274 -8.54 11.11 9.56
N GLU A 275 -8.42 10.03 8.84
CA GLU A 275 -9.42 8.97 8.84
C GLU A 275 -9.54 8.37 10.24
N GLN A 276 -10.75 7.95 10.63
CA GLN A 276 -11.01 7.35 11.93
C GLN A 276 -11.43 5.91 11.76
N THR A 277 -10.64 4.98 12.27
CA THR A 277 -10.96 3.55 12.22
C THR A 277 -11.38 3.06 13.59
N THR A 278 -12.61 2.57 13.71
CA THR A 278 -13.12 1.87 14.87
C THR A 278 -12.98 0.37 14.65
N SER A 279 -12.35 -0.33 15.57
CA SER A 279 -12.14 -1.78 15.54
C SER A 279 -12.86 -2.47 16.67
N THR A 280 -13.48 -3.60 16.35
CA THR A 280 -14.01 -4.57 17.31
C THR A 280 -13.41 -5.92 16.98
N ASP A 281 -12.78 -6.57 17.94
CA ASP A 281 -12.12 -7.85 17.77
C ASP A 281 -12.52 -8.79 18.91
N VAL A 282 -12.84 -10.06 18.57
CA VAL A 282 -13.09 -11.14 19.55
C VAL A 282 -12.29 -12.35 19.13
N SER A 283 -11.47 -12.86 20.04
CA SER A 283 -10.63 -14.03 19.78
C SER A 283 -10.81 -15.12 20.83
N LEU A 284 -10.77 -16.35 20.36
CA LEU A 284 -10.81 -17.56 21.16
C LEU A 284 -9.56 -18.39 20.82
N SER A 285 -8.84 -18.83 21.85
CA SER A 285 -7.70 -19.75 21.72
C SER A 285 -7.84 -20.89 22.69
N PHE A 286 -7.66 -22.10 22.20
CA PHE A 286 -7.69 -23.28 23.05
C PHE A 286 -6.68 -24.33 22.59
N GLU A 287 -6.14 -25.06 23.54
CA GLU A 287 -5.24 -26.17 23.33
C GLU A 287 -5.87 -27.45 23.87
N LEU A 288 -5.86 -28.51 23.05
CA LEU A 288 -6.35 -29.80 23.38
C LEU A 288 -5.22 -30.82 23.44
N PHE A 289 -5.27 -31.71 24.46
CA PHE A 289 -4.33 -32.83 24.66
C PHE A 289 -2.85 -32.40 24.66
N LYS A 290 -2.54 -31.09 24.88
CA LYS A 290 -1.18 -30.51 24.74
C LYS A 290 -0.55 -30.72 23.35
N ARG A 291 -1.39 -31.03 22.35
CA ARG A 291 -0.96 -31.35 20.97
C ARG A 291 -1.66 -30.54 19.88
N LEU A 292 -2.90 -30.18 20.09
CA LEU A 292 -3.71 -29.44 19.11
C LEU A 292 -4.02 -28.05 19.66
N THR A 293 -3.43 -27.02 19.08
CA THR A 293 -3.76 -25.62 19.36
C THR A 293 -4.66 -25.11 18.25
N LEU A 294 -5.80 -24.55 18.62
CA LEU A 294 -6.72 -23.87 17.70
C LEU A 294 -6.92 -22.45 18.18
N SER A 295 -6.88 -21.49 17.24
CA SER A 295 -7.24 -20.12 17.53
C SER A 295 -8.10 -19.55 16.42
N GLY A 296 -9.08 -18.74 16.82
CA GLY A 296 -9.98 -18.03 15.93
C GLY A 296 -10.11 -16.57 16.38
N ASN A 297 -10.16 -15.68 15.41
CA ASN A 297 -10.45 -14.27 15.62
C ASN A 297 -11.55 -13.85 14.66
N ILE A 298 -12.51 -13.07 15.14
CA ILE A 298 -13.50 -12.39 14.32
C ILE A 298 -13.34 -10.89 14.55
N TYR A 299 -13.40 -10.12 13.46
CA TYR A 299 -13.20 -8.68 13.55
C TYR A 299 -14.14 -7.89 12.66
N ARG A 300 -14.38 -6.66 13.07
CA ARG A 300 -15.01 -5.62 12.26
C ARG A 300 -14.26 -4.31 12.46
N ARG A 301 -13.81 -3.74 11.34
CA ARG A 301 -13.13 -2.45 11.28
C ARG A 301 -13.93 -1.53 10.38
N GLU A 302 -14.30 -0.37 10.90
CA GLU A 302 -15.05 0.64 10.17
C GLU A 302 -14.27 1.94 10.14
N THR A 303 -13.88 2.36 8.94
CA THR A 303 -13.15 3.62 8.72
C THR A 303 -14.15 4.67 8.25
N SER A 304 -14.39 5.64 9.07
CA SER A 304 -15.15 6.86 8.76
C SER A 304 -14.22 7.98 8.30
N ASP A 305 -14.80 8.99 7.65
CA ASP A 305 -14.04 10.11 7.10
C ASP A 305 -12.92 9.68 6.15
N ALA A 306 -13.18 8.65 5.32
CA ALA A 306 -12.22 8.14 4.35
C ALA A 306 -11.76 9.26 3.39
N LEU A 307 -10.45 9.29 3.13
CA LEU A 307 -9.82 10.30 2.27
C LEU A 307 -9.90 9.88 0.82
N LEU A 308 -10.84 10.46 0.09
CA LEU A 308 -11.08 10.15 -1.31
C LEU A 308 -10.88 11.39 -2.20
N ASP A 309 -10.50 11.15 -3.45
CA ASP A 309 -10.43 12.19 -4.48
C ASP A 309 -11.83 12.39 -5.05
N VAL A 310 -12.38 13.59 -4.86
CA VAL A 310 -13.75 13.97 -5.25
C VAL A 310 -13.68 14.89 -6.43
N PRO A 311 -14.51 14.67 -7.48
CA PRO A 311 -14.57 15.56 -8.62
C PRO A 311 -15.01 16.97 -8.19
N VAL A 312 -14.42 17.97 -8.82
CA VAL A 312 -14.74 19.37 -8.62
C VAL A 312 -15.09 20.01 -9.98
N PRO A 313 -15.88 21.10 -9.99
CA PRO A 313 -16.16 21.81 -11.23
C PRO A 313 -14.87 22.21 -11.95
N LEU A 314 -14.77 21.97 -13.24
CA LEU A 314 -13.59 22.28 -14.07
C LEU A 314 -13.24 23.78 -14.09
N SER A 315 -14.18 24.65 -13.73
CA SER A 315 -13.93 26.09 -13.54
C SER A 315 -12.87 26.39 -12.47
N ASN A 316 -12.58 25.43 -11.56
CA ASN A 316 -11.50 25.52 -10.57
C ASN A 316 -10.11 25.21 -11.17
N GLY A 317 -10.07 24.78 -12.44
CA GLY A 317 -8.81 24.39 -13.11
C GLY A 317 -8.25 23.02 -12.73
N PHE A 318 -9.01 22.22 -11.98
CA PHE A 318 -8.62 20.87 -11.53
C PHE A 318 -9.77 19.89 -11.68
N HIS A 319 -9.45 18.60 -11.80
CA HIS A 319 -10.46 17.54 -11.91
C HIS A 319 -10.97 17.07 -10.56
N THR A 320 -10.07 16.98 -9.57
CA THR A 320 -10.40 16.44 -8.24
C THR A 320 -9.80 17.26 -7.11
N MET A 321 -10.38 17.10 -5.92
CA MET A 321 -9.85 17.58 -4.65
C MET A 321 -9.99 16.49 -3.59
N LYS A 322 -9.00 16.35 -2.71
CA LYS A 322 -9.05 15.38 -1.61
C LYS A 322 -9.99 15.86 -0.50
N ARG A 323 -10.94 14.98 -0.10
CA ARG A 323 -11.92 15.25 0.97
C ARG A 323 -12.09 14.05 1.88
N ASN A 324 -12.47 14.32 3.12
CA ASN A 324 -12.92 13.29 4.05
C ASN A 324 -14.39 12.96 3.76
N ILE A 325 -14.62 11.96 2.92
CA ILE A 325 -15.95 11.48 2.58
C ILE A 325 -15.98 9.96 2.59
N GLY A 326 -17.10 9.42 2.97
CA GLY A 326 -17.33 8.00 2.90
C GLY A 326 -16.97 7.21 4.14
N VAL A 327 -17.54 6.02 4.17
CA VAL A 327 -17.34 5.01 5.21
C VAL A 327 -16.97 3.69 4.55
N LEU A 328 -15.83 3.13 4.97
CA LEU A 328 -15.34 1.83 4.52
C LEU A 328 -15.44 0.84 5.66
N ARG A 329 -15.83 -0.41 5.37
CA ARG A 329 -15.91 -1.49 6.36
C ARG A 329 -15.12 -2.70 5.88
N ASN A 330 -14.32 -3.25 6.80
CA ASN A 330 -13.70 -4.56 6.68
C ASN A 330 -14.21 -5.44 7.80
N GLU A 331 -14.72 -6.60 7.46
CA GLU A 331 -15.17 -7.60 8.43
C GLU A 331 -14.70 -8.97 7.98
N GLY A 332 -14.31 -9.80 8.93
CA GLY A 332 -13.75 -11.10 8.60
C GLY A 332 -13.47 -11.98 9.80
N TYR A 333 -12.85 -13.09 9.48
CA TYR A 333 -12.36 -14.05 10.48
C TYR A 333 -10.99 -14.59 10.08
N GLU A 334 -10.22 -14.96 11.10
CA GLU A 334 -8.93 -15.61 10.97
C GLU A 334 -8.95 -16.86 11.83
N LEU A 335 -8.59 -17.99 11.26
CA LEU A 335 -8.52 -19.27 11.93
C LEU A 335 -7.10 -19.83 11.80
N SER A 336 -6.56 -20.37 12.86
CA SER A 336 -5.31 -21.12 12.81
C SER A 336 -5.40 -22.41 13.62
N ALA A 337 -4.75 -23.45 13.10
CA ALA A 337 -4.65 -24.75 13.73
C ALA A 337 -3.19 -25.22 13.69
N SER A 338 -2.71 -25.76 14.79
CA SER A 338 -1.38 -26.37 14.88
C SER A 338 -1.50 -27.69 15.62
N VAL A 339 -1.05 -28.77 15.02
CA VAL A 339 -1.11 -30.10 15.60
C VAL A 339 0.25 -30.80 15.58
N LYS A 340 0.65 -31.34 16.72
CA LYS A 340 1.79 -32.26 16.85
C LYS A 340 1.26 -33.68 16.62
N VAL A 341 1.40 -34.19 15.38
CA VAL A 341 0.90 -35.49 14.97
C VAL A 341 1.75 -36.60 15.59
N LEU A 342 3.06 -36.45 15.47
CA LEU A 342 4.04 -37.35 16.07
C LEU A 342 5.04 -36.48 16.88
N ASP A 343 5.36 -36.94 18.07
CA ASP A 343 6.33 -36.31 18.95
C ASP A 343 7.02 -37.38 19.79
N THR A 344 8.00 -38.07 19.18
CA THR A 344 8.81 -39.12 19.79
C THR A 344 10.30 -38.73 19.72
N SER A 345 11.19 -39.53 20.30
CA SER A 345 12.62 -39.29 20.24
C SER A 345 13.18 -39.24 18.83
N ASP A 346 12.71 -40.11 17.93
CA ASP A 346 13.23 -40.27 16.58
C ASP A 346 12.36 -39.59 15.52
N TRP A 347 11.06 -39.42 15.78
CA TRP A 347 10.09 -38.92 14.81
C TRP A 347 9.33 -37.71 15.37
N ARG A 348 9.33 -36.64 14.65
CA ARG A 348 8.50 -35.46 14.91
C ARG A 348 7.76 -35.08 13.63
N LEU A 349 6.45 -34.92 13.74
CA LEU A 349 5.59 -34.45 12.65
C LEU A 349 4.63 -33.42 13.20
N SER A 350 4.71 -32.22 12.69
CA SER A 350 3.78 -31.15 13.00
C SER A 350 3.13 -30.60 11.72
N LEU A 351 1.87 -30.27 11.83
CA LEU A 351 1.10 -29.58 10.79
C LEU A 351 0.59 -28.27 11.38
N ARG A 352 0.70 -27.21 10.60
CA ARG A 352 0.19 -25.90 10.95
C ARG A 352 -0.57 -25.33 9.76
N GLY A 353 -1.80 -24.88 9.98
CA GLY A 353 -2.62 -24.27 8.93
C GLY A 353 -3.22 -22.97 9.40
N SER A 354 -3.44 -22.03 8.49
CA SER A 354 -4.16 -20.79 8.73
C SER A 354 -5.14 -20.52 7.58
N LEU A 355 -6.26 -19.90 7.90
CA LEU A 355 -7.26 -19.40 6.95
C LEU A 355 -7.71 -18.04 7.40
N ALA A 356 -7.62 -17.05 6.53
CA ALA A 356 -8.17 -15.72 6.71
C ALA A 356 -9.24 -15.46 5.65
N TYR A 357 -10.33 -14.83 6.06
CA TYR A 357 -11.36 -14.28 5.20
C TYR A 357 -11.56 -12.81 5.54
N ASN A 358 -11.53 -11.95 4.54
CA ASN A 358 -11.84 -10.54 4.68
C ASN A 358 -12.86 -10.11 3.64
N ARG A 359 -13.91 -9.46 4.09
CA ARG A 359 -14.90 -8.79 3.25
C ARG A 359 -14.77 -7.29 3.44
N ASN A 360 -14.44 -6.63 2.37
CA ASN A 360 -14.36 -5.18 2.29
C ASN A 360 -15.63 -4.62 1.64
N LYS A 361 -16.10 -3.46 2.10
CA LYS A 361 -17.33 -2.84 1.61
C LYS A 361 -17.26 -1.32 1.76
N VAL A 362 -17.60 -0.58 0.70
CA VAL A 362 -17.99 0.84 0.78
C VAL A 362 -19.38 0.90 1.39
N VAL A 363 -19.51 1.51 2.56
CA VAL A 363 -20.79 1.59 3.30
C VAL A 363 -21.57 2.84 2.89
N ASP A 364 -20.86 3.96 2.71
CA ASP A 364 -21.42 5.25 2.42
C ASP A 364 -20.40 6.13 1.68
N LEU A 365 -20.88 6.99 0.79
CA LEU A 365 -20.08 8.01 0.09
C LEU A 365 -20.63 9.43 0.32
N TYR A 366 -21.57 9.61 1.24
CA TYR A 366 -22.23 10.84 1.72
C TYR A 366 -23.03 11.62 0.67
N TYR A 367 -22.62 11.63 -0.60
CA TYR A 367 -23.24 12.49 -1.62
C TYR A 367 -23.87 11.73 -2.77
N SER A 368 -23.46 10.49 -3.00
CA SER A 368 -23.98 9.67 -4.11
C SER A 368 -23.68 8.19 -3.87
N ASP A 369 -24.43 7.30 -4.54
CA ASP A 369 -24.18 5.86 -4.48
C ASP A 369 -22.95 5.43 -5.30
N ARG A 370 -22.50 6.27 -6.24
CA ARG A 370 -21.33 6.04 -7.10
C ARG A 370 -20.46 7.29 -7.18
N LEU A 371 -19.17 7.12 -6.99
CA LEU A 371 -18.17 8.17 -7.17
C LEU A 371 -17.35 7.92 -8.44
N TYR A 372 -17.21 8.95 -9.25
CA TYR A 372 -16.35 8.99 -10.44
C TYR A 372 -15.27 10.05 -10.24
N THR A 373 -14.06 9.87 -10.80
CA THR A 373 -12.99 10.89 -10.69
C THR A 373 -13.14 12.00 -11.74
N SER A 374 -13.94 11.80 -12.78
CA SER A 374 -14.38 12.83 -13.72
C SER A 374 -15.77 12.54 -14.24
N GLU A 375 -16.44 13.58 -14.80
CA GLU A 375 -17.77 13.41 -15.42
C GLU A 375 -17.74 12.54 -16.68
N GLU A 376 -16.62 12.49 -17.37
CA GLU A 376 -16.41 11.72 -18.60
C GLU A 376 -16.17 10.22 -18.34
N GLU A 377 -15.84 9.85 -17.12
CA GLU A 377 -15.61 8.45 -16.76
C GLU A 377 -16.92 7.66 -16.74
N VAL A 378 -16.89 6.49 -17.39
CA VAL A 378 -18.02 5.54 -17.40
C VAL A 378 -17.87 4.48 -16.30
N VAL A 379 -16.63 4.25 -15.82
CA VAL A 379 -16.32 3.27 -14.75
C VAL A 379 -16.31 3.99 -13.41
N PRO A 380 -17.14 3.59 -12.43
CA PRO A 380 -17.09 4.18 -11.11
C PRO A 380 -15.79 3.84 -10.40
N THR A 381 -15.25 4.80 -9.67
CA THR A 381 -14.09 4.56 -8.79
C THR A 381 -14.53 3.82 -7.53
N TYR A 382 -15.67 4.23 -6.97
CA TYR A 382 -16.28 3.59 -5.81
C TYR A 382 -17.80 3.50 -5.97
N GLU A 383 -18.40 2.44 -5.40
CA GLU A 383 -19.85 2.24 -5.38
C GLU A 383 -20.29 1.71 -4.02
N VAL A 384 -21.32 2.32 -3.45
CA VAL A 384 -21.92 1.89 -2.17
C VAL A 384 -22.41 0.44 -2.28
N GLY A 385 -22.08 -0.35 -1.27
CA GLY A 385 -22.43 -1.77 -1.23
C GLY A 385 -21.40 -2.70 -1.88
N LYS A 386 -20.46 -2.19 -2.66
CA LYS A 386 -19.37 -2.95 -3.31
C LYS A 386 -18.08 -2.84 -2.51
N ALA A 387 -17.09 -3.69 -2.85
CA ALA A 387 -15.74 -3.55 -2.31
C ALA A 387 -15.07 -2.28 -2.88
N TYR A 388 -14.13 -1.70 -2.14
CA TYR A 388 -13.41 -0.52 -2.61
C TYR A 388 -12.46 -0.83 -3.79
N ASP A 389 -12.06 -2.09 -3.95
CA ASP A 389 -11.15 -2.60 -4.99
C ASP A 389 -11.86 -3.48 -6.02
N ILE A 390 -13.16 -3.25 -6.21
CA ILE A 390 -13.95 -3.99 -7.19
C ILE A 390 -13.44 -3.72 -8.60
N VAL A 391 -13.35 -4.76 -9.40
CA VAL A 391 -13.05 -4.65 -10.82
C VAL A 391 -14.34 -4.50 -11.57
N TYR A 392 -14.46 -3.41 -12.32
CA TYR A 392 -15.61 -3.13 -13.18
C TYR A 392 -15.29 -3.42 -14.64
N GLY A 393 -16.29 -3.75 -15.41
CA GLY A 393 -16.17 -3.97 -16.84
C GLY A 393 -17.51 -4.31 -17.50
N LEU A 394 -17.43 -4.57 -18.79
CA LEU A 394 -18.55 -5.11 -19.56
C LEU A 394 -18.59 -6.63 -19.42
N LYS A 395 -19.76 -7.22 -19.32
CA LYS A 395 -19.92 -8.66 -19.36
C LYS A 395 -19.82 -9.15 -20.79
N SER A 396 -18.79 -9.96 -21.09
CA SER A 396 -18.62 -10.56 -22.41
C SER A 396 -19.69 -11.63 -22.66
N LEU A 397 -20.25 -11.62 -23.88
CA LEU A 397 -21.13 -12.67 -24.42
C LEU A 397 -20.41 -13.54 -25.46
N GLY A 398 -19.12 -13.29 -25.70
CA GLY A 398 -18.33 -13.98 -26.71
C GLY A 398 -18.10 -13.15 -27.96
N ILE A 399 -17.94 -13.82 -29.10
CA ILE A 399 -17.67 -13.22 -30.41
C ILE A 399 -18.88 -13.40 -31.32
N ASN A 400 -19.27 -12.33 -32.01
CA ASN A 400 -20.32 -12.42 -33.01
C ASN A 400 -19.86 -13.26 -34.22
N PRO A 401 -20.55 -14.37 -34.55
CA PRO A 401 -20.12 -15.30 -35.57
C PRO A 401 -20.13 -14.73 -37.01
N ILE A 402 -20.79 -13.60 -37.21
CA ILE A 402 -20.88 -12.96 -38.53
C ILE A 402 -19.76 -11.94 -38.71
N THR A 403 -19.47 -11.15 -37.66
CA THR A 403 -18.53 -10.02 -37.74
C THR A 403 -17.17 -10.30 -37.18
N GLY A 404 -16.99 -11.37 -36.34
CA GLY A 404 -15.77 -11.65 -35.62
C GLY A 404 -15.44 -10.64 -34.52
N LEU A 405 -16.38 -9.76 -34.15
CA LEU A 405 -16.18 -8.76 -33.12
C LEU A 405 -16.72 -9.24 -31.77
N PRO A 406 -16.04 -8.86 -30.65
CA PRO A 406 -16.57 -9.11 -29.32
C PRO A 406 -17.96 -8.49 -29.13
N VAL A 407 -18.81 -9.18 -28.38
CA VAL A 407 -20.15 -8.74 -28.00
C VAL A 407 -20.26 -8.71 -26.49
N PHE A 408 -20.88 -7.70 -25.96
CA PHE A 408 -21.08 -7.50 -24.54
C PHE A 408 -22.57 -7.41 -24.20
N GLN A 409 -22.90 -7.66 -22.94
CA GLN A 409 -24.27 -7.52 -22.43
C GLN A 409 -24.52 -6.08 -21.96
N GLY A 410 -25.55 -5.44 -22.48
CA GLY A 410 -26.04 -4.16 -22.01
C GLY A 410 -26.88 -4.29 -20.72
N ALA A 411 -27.15 -3.16 -20.09
CA ALA A 411 -27.98 -3.09 -18.88
C ALA A 411 -29.41 -3.55 -19.11
N ASP A 412 -29.93 -3.34 -20.32
CA ASP A 412 -31.25 -3.76 -20.77
C ASP A 412 -31.28 -5.21 -21.29
N GLY A 413 -30.15 -5.93 -21.22
CA GLY A 413 -29.99 -7.30 -21.69
C GLY A 413 -29.73 -7.44 -23.18
N ARG A 414 -29.73 -6.35 -23.97
CA ARG A 414 -29.36 -6.38 -25.41
C ARG A 414 -27.88 -6.65 -25.60
N GLU A 415 -27.54 -7.14 -26.78
CA GLU A 415 -26.17 -7.25 -27.23
C GLU A 415 -25.59 -5.90 -27.62
N ILE A 416 -24.40 -5.57 -27.11
CA ILE A 416 -23.64 -4.37 -27.45
C ILE A 416 -22.41 -4.82 -28.23
N PRO A 417 -22.24 -4.43 -29.50
CA PRO A 417 -21.04 -4.72 -30.26
C PRO A 417 -19.85 -3.89 -29.75
N ALA A 418 -18.64 -4.39 -29.89
CA ALA A 418 -17.41 -3.72 -29.46
C ALA A 418 -17.17 -2.34 -30.12
N THR A 419 -17.89 -2.04 -31.20
CA THR A 419 -17.85 -0.74 -31.89
C THR A 419 -18.70 0.34 -31.21
N GLU A 420 -19.60 -0.05 -30.31
CA GLU A 420 -20.47 0.90 -29.58
C GLU A 420 -19.71 1.42 -28.35
N THR A 421 -19.78 2.72 -28.08
CA THR A 421 -19.17 3.32 -26.90
C THR A 421 -19.93 2.89 -25.65
N PRO A 422 -19.24 2.33 -24.64
CA PRO A 422 -19.88 1.94 -23.39
C PRO A 422 -20.49 3.15 -22.66
N VAL A 423 -21.67 2.96 -22.08
CA VAL A 423 -22.30 3.94 -21.18
C VAL A 423 -22.23 3.45 -19.73
N LYS A 424 -22.42 4.37 -18.77
CA LYS A 424 -22.28 4.08 -17.32
C LYS A 424 -23.16 2.92 -16.85
N GLU A 425 -24.34 2.79 -17.42
CA GLU A 425 -25.34 1.78 -17.10
C GLU A 425 -24.89 0.35 -17.47
N ASN A 426 -24.04 0.22 -18.49
CA ASN A 426 -23.57 -1.07 -18.99
C ASN A 426 -22.39 -1.64 -18.17
N ILE A 427 -21.80 -0.83 -17.30
CA ILE A 427 -20.67 -1.22 -16.48
C ILE A 427 -21.14 -1.97 -15.23
N ILE A 428 -20.68 -3.19 -15.06
CA ILE A 428 -21.00 -4.05 -13.92
C ILE A 428 -19.78 -4.40 -13.08
N ALA A 429 -20.02 -4.74 -11.82
CA ALA A 429 -19.00 -5.29 -10.92
C ALA A 429 -18.72 -6.74 -11.29
N LEU A 430 -17.49 -7.04 -11.69
CA LEU A 430 -17.05 -8.38 -12.11
C LEU A 430 -16.54 -9.22 -10.94
N GLY A 431 -15.90 -8.62 -9.94
CA GLY A 431 -15.36 -9.30 -8.76
C GLY A 431 -14.31 -8.49 -8.01
N HIS A 432 -13.74 -9.05 -6.98
CA HIS A 432 -12.73 -8.42 -6.12
C HIS A 432 -11.34 -8.52 -6.75
N ALA A 433 -10.57 -7.44 -6.78
CA ALA A 433 -9.17 -7.48 -7.18
C ALA A 433 -8.33 -8.17 -6.10
N THR A 434 -8.59 -7.88 -4.82
CA THR A 434 -7.96 -8.56 -3.70
C THR A 434 -8.70 -9.85 -3.37
N PRO A 435 -8.04 -11.01 -3.39
CA PRO A 435 -8.67 -12.27 -3.00
C PRO A 435 -9.20 -12.21 -1.56
N PRO A 436 -10.49 -12.54 -1.32
CA PRO A 436 -11.06 -12.48 0.02
C PRO A 436 -10.57 -13.61 0.93
N TYR A 437 -10.07 -14.71 0.38
CA TYR A 437 -9.54 -15.84 1.13
C TYR A 437 -8.03 -15.95 0.93
N SER A 438 -7.30 -16.13 2.03
CA SER A 438 -5.86 -16.42 2.03
C SER A 438 -5.50 -17.34 3.19
N GLY A 439 -4.39 -18.04 3.06
CA GLY A 439 -3.91 -18.87 4.15
C GLY A 439 -2.60 -19.56 3.84
N THR A 440 -2.13 -20.29 4.83
CA THR A 440 -0.89 -21.06 4.78
C THR A 440 -1.11 -22.46 5.25
N LEU A 441 -0.33 -23.40 4.75
CA LEU A 441 -0.18 -24.75 5.27
C LEU A 441 1.31 -25.05 5.38
N ASN A 442 1.76 -25.36 6.59
CA ASN A 442 3.13 -25.77 6.87
C ASN A 442 3.11 -27.20 7.34
N LEU A 443 3.99 -28.02 6.81
CA LEU A 443 4.32 -29.37 7.26
C LEU A 443 5.78 -29.38 7.67
N SER A 444 6.05 -29.75 8.92
CA SER A 444 7.39 -29.94 9.44
C SER A 444 7.55 -31.39 9.91
N PHE A 445 8.49 -32.08 9.30
CA PHE A 445 8.78 -33.48 9.57
C PHE A 445 10.27 -33.63 9.92
N SER A 446 10.58 -34.29 11.02
CA SER A 446 11.94 -34.63 11.40
C SER A 446 12.05 -36.13 11.68
N TYR A 447 13.09 -36.74 11.17
CA TYR A 447 13.48 -38.09 11.46
C TYR A 447 14.98 -38.14 11.76
N ARG A 448 15.34 -38.32 13.02
CA ARG A 448 16.73 -38.25 13.53
C ARG A 448 17.43 -36.97 13.06
N ASP A 449 18.42 -37.10 12.17
CA ASP A 449 19.22 -35.99 11.62
C ASP A 449 18.64 -35.41 10.32
N PHE A 450 17.49 -35.88 9.89
CA PHE A 450 16.83 -35.41 8.67
C PHE A 450 15.63 -34.55 9.00
N ASP A 451 15.61 -33.31 8.48
CA ASP A 451 14.50 -32.36 8.62
C ASP A 451 13.94 -32.01 7.25
N LEU A 452 12.60 -31.96 7.15
CA LEU A 452 11.87 -31.55 5.96
C LEU A 452 10.79 -30.54 6.38
N ASP A 453 10.89 -29.32 5.86
CA ASP A 453 9.88 -28.28 6.02
C ASP A 453 9.28 -27.92 4.67
N MET A 454 7.95 -27.91 4.60
CA MET A 454 7.21 -27.50 3.40
C MET A 454 6.19 -26.43 3.77
N ASP A 455 6.26 -25.29 3.06
CA ASP A 455 5.34 -24.18 3.21
C ASP A 455 4.51 -24.00 1.92
N PHE A 456 3.21 -23.96 2.09
CA PHE A 456 2.26 -23.68 1.03
C PHE A 456 1.49 -22.40 1.38
N TYR A 457 1.40 -21.51 0.42
CA TYR A 457 0.57 -20.31 0.50
C TYR A 457 -0.54 -20.40 -0.55
N TYR A 458 -1.75 -20.05 -0.16
CA TYR A 458 -2.89 -20.06 -1.05
C TYR A 458 -3.72 -18.78 -0.93
N VAL A 459 -4.27 -18.36 -2.07
CA VAL A 459 -5.24 -17.26 -2.18
C VAL A 459 -6.30 -17.64 -3.20
N PHE A 460 -7.56 -17.30 -2.95
CA PHE A 460 -8.63 -17.54 -3.90
C PHE A 460 -9.81 -16.58 -3.75
N GLY A 461 -10.66 -16.53 -4.80
CA GLY A 461 -11.84 -15.65 -4.86
C GLY A 461 -11.57 -14.25 -5.40
N GLY A 462 -10.33 -13.96 -5.80
CA GLY A 462 -9.99 -12.71 -6.50
C GLY A 462 -10.02 -12.87 -8.02
N ILE A 463 -10.16 -11.74 -8.72
CA ILE A 463 -10.00 -11.67 -10.17
C ILE A 463 -8.85 -10.73 -10.50
N LYS A 464 -8.15 -11.04 -11.59
CA LYS A 464 -7.04 -10.24 -12.05
C LYS A 464 -7.30 -9.75 -13.46
N ARG A 465 -7.13 -8.43 -13.69
CA ARG A 465 -7.14 -7.91 -15.04
C ARG A 465 -5.89 -8.42 -15.75
N TYR A 466 -6.11 -9.11 -16.85
CA TYR A 466 -5.03 -9.53 -17.72
C TYR A 466 -4.88 -8.50 -18.83
N ASN A 467 -3.80 -7.77 -18.85
CA ASN A 467 -3.49 -6.83 -19.93
C ASN A 467 -2.84 -7.61 -21.08
N TYR A 468 -3.66 -8.22 -21.93
CA TYR A 468 -3.19 -8.61 -23.24
C TYR A 468 -2.93 -7.35 -24.05
N SER A 469 -1.72 -7.22 -24.54
CA SER A 469 -1.45 -6.34 -25.67
C SER A 469 -2.21 -6.93 -26.86
N TYR A 470 -3.38 -6.42 -27.18
CA TYR A 470 -4.08 -6.80 -28.40
C TYR A 470 -3.18 -6.46 -29.57
N VAL A 471 -2.78 -7.49 -30.28
CA VAL A 471 -2.19 -7.32 -31.60
C VAL A 471 -3.33 -6.80 -32.47
N ARG A 472 -3.37 -5.49 -32.72
CA ARG A 472 -4.28 -4.93 -33.72
C ARG A 472 -3.93 -5.57 -35.06
N SER A 473 -4.94 -5.93 -35.84
CA SER A 473 -4.88 -6.61 -37.14
C SER A 473 -4.24 -5.79 -38.27
N SER A 474 -3.31 -4.87 -37.98
CA SER A 474 -2.44 -4.33 -39.01
C SER A 474 -1.37 -5.41 -39.33
N ASP A 475 -1.16 -5.70 -40.60
CA ASP A 475 -0.34 -6.80 -41.12
C ASP A 475 1.07 -6.94 -40.50
N THR A 476 1.61 -5.89 -39.91
CA THR A 476 2.91 -5.87 -39.25
C THR A 476 2.88 -6.41 -37.81
N SER A 477 1.72 -6.48 -37.18
CA SER A 477 1.60 -6.91 -35.77
C SER A 477 1.45 -8.43 -35.63
N ILE A 478 0.93 -9.12 -36.64
CA ILE A 478 0.71 -10.58 -36.61
C ILE A 478 2.05 -11.34 -36.57
N LYS A 479 3.10 -10.78 -37.15
CA LYS A 479 4.46 -11.41 -37.19
C LYS A 479 5.09 -11.55 -35.79
N ASN A 480 4.62 -10.78 -34.80
CA ASN A 480 5.16 -10.77 -33.44
C ASN A 480 4.17 -11.31 -32.40
N ALA A 481 3.05 -11.88 -32.84
CA ALA A 481 2.06 -12.46 -31.95
C ALA A 481 2.58 -13.76 -31.31
N ILE A 482 2.30 -13.93 -30.00
CA ILE A 482 2.59 -15.18 -29.31
C ILE A 482 1.67 -16.27 -29.89
N LYS A 483 2.22 -17.47 -30.10
CA LYS A 483 1.53 -18.60 -30.75
C LYS A 483 0.11 -18.83 -30.17
N GLY A 484 -0.07 -18.75 -28.84
CA GLY A 484 -1.39 -18.88 -28.20
C GLY A 484 -2.38 -17.78 -28.55
N GLN A 485 -1.91 -16.54 -28.78
CA GLN A 485 -2.79 -15.43 -29.18
C GLN A 485 -3.35 -15.59 -30.59
N VAL A 486 -2.58 -16.24 -31.49
CA VAL A 486 -3.00 -16.50 -32.86
C VAL A 486 -3.93 -17.71 -32.94
N GLN A 487 -3.73 -18.71 -32.06
CA GLN A 487 -4.59 -19.90 -32.02
C GLN A 487 -6.01 -19.60 -31.58
N ASP A 488 -6.20 -18.59 -30.72
CA ASP A 488 -7.51 -18.21 -30.16
C ASP A 488 -8.15 -17.02 -30.92
N MET A 489 -7.61 -16.66 -32.11
CA MET A 489 -8.19 -15.61 -32.93
C MET A 489 -9.33 -16.16 -33.80
N TRP A 490 -10.42 -15.41 -33.84
CA TRP A 490 -11.48 -15.68 -34.79
C TRP A 490 -11.03 -15.34 -36.23
N PHE A 491 -11.09 -16.29 -37.15
CA PHE A 491 -10.74 -16.12 -38.56
C PHE A 491 -11.96 -16.31 -39.49
N LYS A 492 -12.90 -17.13 -39.09
CA LYS A 492 -14.08 -17.47 -39.88
C LYS A 492 -15.23 -17.92 -38.97
N ARG A 493 -16.41 -17.96 -39.54
CA ARG A 493 -17.59 -18.51 -38.87
C ARG A 493 -17.33 -19.97 -38.43
N GLY A 494 -17.56 -20.25 -37.17
CA GLY A 494 -17.29 -21.53 -36.52
C GLY A 494 -16.09 -21.51 -35.57
N ASP A 495 -15.36 -20.37 -35.47
CA ASP A 495 -14.22 -20.17 -34.56
C ASP A 495 -14.63 -19.40 -33.28
N GLU A 496 -15.95 -19.40 -32.92
CA GLU A 496 -16.51 -18.60 -31.82
C GLU A 496 -16.33 -19.22 -30.42
N GLY A 497 -15.85 -20.46 -30.31
CA GLY A 497 -15.75 -21.25 -29.11
C GLY A 497 -14.49 -21.10 -28.29
#